data_6b22ba20c6bf9734f4c734ae498b84fd
#
_entry.id   6b22ba20c6bf9734f4c734ae498b84fd
#
_cell.length_a   1.000
_cell.length_b   1.000
_cell.length_c   1.000
_cell.angle_alpha   90.00
_cell.angle_beta   90.00
_cell.angle_gamma   90.00
#
_symmetry.space_group_name_H-M   'P 1'
#
loop_
_entity.id
_entity.type
_entity.pdbx_description
1 polymer ?
#
loop_
_entity_poly.entity_id
_entity_poly.type
_entity_poly.pdbx_seq_one_letter_code
_entity_poly.pdbx_strand_id
1 'polypeptide(L)'
;MKQISFSKNLTDKQSKFVDYYVAEGKTQTEAARLAGYSFPEYEGYRLVRQPRMIQVIQAARQKYYQTNLANVAVSTLQQVMQDQNAPPAARVSAARTALALAGDLGPNSVNGSEGGSLCEMTPGELSRLIDLSLIHI
;
A
#
# COMPACT_ATOMS: atom_id res chain seq x y z
N MET A 1 -20.64 5.51 -6.62
CA MET A 1 -19.57 5.95 -5.72
C MET A 1 -19.16 7.36 -6.08
N LYS A 2 -19.37 8.28 -5.16
CA LYS A 2 -18.81 9.62 -5.33
C LYS A 2 -17.29 9.49 -5.22
N GLN A 3 -16.62 9.52 -6.36
CA GLN A 3 -15.21 9.89 -6.34
C GLN A 3 -15.15 11.25 -5.67
N ILE A 4 -14.54 11.30 -4.50
CA ILE A 4 -14.15 12.57 -3.91
C ILE A 4 -13.09 13.10 -4.86
N SER A 5 -13.54 13.80 -5.90
CA SER A 5 -12.59 14.36 -6.83
C SER A 5 -12.01 15.61 -6.19
N PHE A 6 -10.95 15.42 -5.43
CA PHE A 6 -10.06 16.53 -5.07
C PHE A 6 -9.60 17.31 -6.31
N SER A 7 -9.81 16.74 -7.50
CA SER A 7 -9.46 17.34 -8.77
C SER A 7 -10.36 18.51 -9.19
N LYS A 8 -11.55 18.66 -8.65
CA LYS A 8 -12.48 19.72 -9.08
C LYS A 8 -12.01 21.14 -8.83
N ASN A 9 -10.97 21.33 -8.04
CA ASN A 9 -10.47 22.65 -7.68
C ASN A 9 -8.98 22.83 -7.92
N LEU A 10 -8.32 21.90 -8.62
CA LEU A 10 -6.92 22.03 -9.02
C LEU A 10 -6.85 22.70 -10.40
N THR A 11 -5.83 23.57 -10.57
CA THR A 11 -5.49 24.07 -11.90
C THR A 11 -4.87 22.95 -12.74
N ASP A 12 -4.90 23.08 -14.07
CA ASP A 12 -4.27 22.09 -14.96
C ASP A 12 -2.78 21.92 -14.65
N LYS A 13 -2.09 22.99 -14.34
CA LYS A 13 -0.67 22.93 -13.95
C LYS A 13 -0.46 22.19 -12.64
N GLN A 14 -1.31 22.40 -11.64
CA GLN A 14 -1.25 21.69 -10.37
C GLN A 14 -1.51 20.20 -10.56
N SER A 15 -2.48 19.84 -11.38
CA SER A 15 -2.79 18.45 -11.71
C SER A 15 -1.60 17.76 -12.40
N LYS A 16 -1.00 18.41 -13.39
CA LYS A 16 0.20 17.90 -14.06
C LYS A 16 1.38 17.77 -13.11
N PHE A 17 1.55 18.73 -12.21
CA PHE A 17 2.59 18.67 -11.19
C PHE A 17 2.45 17.42 -10.33
N VAL A 18 1.24 17.12 -9.86
CA VAL A 18 0.98 15.93 -9.04
C VAL A 18 1.27 14.65 -9.83
N ASP A 19 0.87 14.59 -11.08
CA ASP A 19 1.13 13.41 -11.92
C ASP A 19 2.63 13.17 -12.11
N TYR A 20 3.40 14.17 -12.43
CA TYR A 20 4.85 14.05 -12.59
C TYR A 20 5.56 13.73 -11.27
N TYR A 21 5.12 14.35 -10.19
CA TYR A 21 5.74 14.18 -8.88
C TYR A 21 5.47 12.82 -8.26
N VAL A 22 4.23 12.32 -8.37
CA VAL A 22 3.79 11.06 -7.75
C VAL A 22 3.99 9.87 -8.69
N ALA A 23 3.38 9.91 -9.86
CA ALA A 23 3.36 8.74 -10.76
C ALA A 23 4.70 8.52 -11.45
N GLU A 24 5.36 9.59 -11.88
CA GLU A 24 6.65 9.49 -12.58
C GLU A 24 7.86 9.62 -11.65
N GLY A 25 7.66 9.91 -10.37
CA GLY A 25 8.73 10.00 -9.39
C GLY A 25 9.72 11.13 -9.62
N LYS A 26 9.31 12.19 -10.30
CA LYS A 26 10.17 13.35 -10.56
C LYS A 26 10.41 14.16 -9.28
N THR A 27 11.51 14.90 -9.25
CA THR A 27 11.76 15.86 -8.16
C THR A 27 10.74 16.99 -8.19
N GLN A 28 10.59 17.73 -7.09
CA GLN A 28 9.65 18.86 -7.01
C GLN A 28 9.94 19.91 -8.09
N THR A 29 11.21 20.21 -8.33
CA THR A 29 11.64 21.19 -9.35
C THR A 29 11.34 20.67 -10.76
N GLU A 30 11.69 19.44 -11.04
CA GLU A 30 11.47 18.81 -12.35
C GLU A 30 9.99 18.67 -12.66
N ALA A 31 9.19 18.25 -11.69
CA ALA A 31 7.74 18.14 -11.83
C ALA A 31 7.11 19.51 -12.11
N ALA A 32 7.55 20.56 -11.43
CA ALA A 32 7.08 21.92 -11.68
C ALA A 32 7.47 22.42 -13.07
N ARG A 33 8.69 22.12 -13.52
CA ARG A 33 9.15 22.47 -14.85
C ARG A 33 8.32 21.78 -15.94
N LEU A 34 8.11 20.48 -15.81
CA LEU A 34 7.30 19.70 -16.76
C LEU A 34 5.83 20.10 -16.76
N ALA A 35 5.33 20.56 -15.62
CA ALA A 35 3.95 21.07 -15.51
C ALA A 35 3.76 22.44 -16.17
N GLY A 36 4.84 23.12 -16.56
CA GLY A 36 4.78 24.39 -17.26
C GLY A 36 4.91 25.64 -16.39
N TYR A 37 5.44 25.52 -15.18
CA TYR A 37 5.70 26.67 -14.32
C TYR A 37 6.94 27.44 -14.78
N SER A 38 6.86 28.77 -14.80
CA SER A 38 7.95 29.64 -15.24
C SER A 38 9.14 29.68 -14.27
N PHE A 39 8.86 29.48 -12.97
CA PHE A 39 9.86 29.46 -11.90
C PHE A 39 9.80 28.14 -11.15
N PRO A 40 10.29 27.04 -11.76
CA PRO A 40 10.03 25.68 -11.24
C PRO A 40 10.64 25.45 -9.86
N GLU A 41 11.80 26.01 -9.53
CA GLU A 41 12.41 25.85 -8.22
C GLU A 41 11.55 26.46 -7.11
N TYR A 42 11.08 27.66 -7.32
CA TYR A 42 10.21 28.36 -6.38
C TYR A 42 8.84 27.71 -6.28
N GLU A 43 8.21 27.45 -7.42
CA GLU A 43 6.87 26.89 -7.47
C GLU A 43 6.83 25.45 -6.95
N GLY A 44 7.81 24.63 -7.28
CA GLY A 44 7.93 23.27 -6.76
C GLY A 44 8.07 23.25 -5.24
N TYR A 45 8.93 24.12 -4.71
CA TYR A 45 9.10 24.26 -3.27
C TYR A 45 7.81 24.71 -2.57
N ARG A 46 7.12 25.69 -3.15
CA ARG A 46 5.87 26.22 -2.62
C ARG A 46 4.73 25.20 -2.64
N LEU A 47 4.57 24.49 -3.77
CA LEU A 47 3.48 23.54 -3.98
C LEU A 47 3.51 22.38 -2.97
N VAL A 48 4.68 21.79 -2.73
CA VAL A 48 4.79 20.65 -1.80
C VAL A 48 4.57 21.04 -0.34
N ARG A 49 4.54 22.33 -0.02
CA ARG A 49 4.32 22.86 1.33
C ARG A 49 2.94 23.45 1.55
N GLN A 50 2.15 23.65 0.50
CA GLN A 50 0.77 24.10 0.65
C GLN A 50 -0.09 22.99 1.28
N PRO A 51 -0.86 23.29 2.35
CA PRO A 51 -1.68 22.28 3.04
C PRO A 51 -2.62 21.53 2.10
N ARG A 52 -3.24 22.25 1.16
CA ARG A 52 -4.14 21.65 0.18
C ARG A 52 -3.39 20.70 -0.76
N MET A 53 -2.22 21.11 -1.24
CA MET A 53 -1.40 20.27 -2.13
C MET A 53 -0.85 19.05 -1.40
N ILE A 54 -0.51 19.17 -0.13
CA ILE A 54 -0.09 18.02 0.70
C ILE A 54 -1.18 16.95 0.72
N GLN A 55 -2.43 17.33 0.95
CA GLN A 55 -3.55 16.40 0.95
C GLN A 55 -3.75 15.74 -0.42
N VAL A 56 -3.67 16.50 -1.49
CA VAL A 56 -3.79 15.99 -2.87
C VAL A 56 -2.66 15.01 -3.19
N ILE A 57 -1.42 15.36 -2.83
CA ILE A 57 -0.25 14.51 -3.05
C ILE A 57 -0.36 13.21 -2.26
N GLN A 58 -0.78 13.28 -0.99
CA GLN A 58 -0.98 12.10 -0.17
C GLN A 58 -2.06 11.17 -0.75
N ALA A 59 -3.19 11.73 -1.19
CA ALA A 59 -4.25 10.95 -1.81
C ALA A 59 -3.79 10.31 -3.13
N ALA A 60 -3.04 11.04 -3.95
CA ALA A 60 -2.49 10.53 -5.20
C ALA A 60 -1.46 9.41 -4.96
N ARG A 61 -0.60 9.55 -3.96
CA ARG A 61 0.36 8.51 -3.56
C ARG A 61 -0.35 7.24 -3.09
N GLN A 62 -1.37 7.39 -2.25
CA GLN A 62 -2.14 6.27 -1.75
C GLN A 62 -2.78 5.48 -2.90
N LYS A 63 -3.40 6.19 -3.83
CA LYS A 63 -4.00 5.57 -5.02
C LYS A 63 -2.94 4.87 -5.87
N TYR A 64 -1.79 5.49 -6.09
CA TYR A 64 -0.70 4.93 -6.88
C TYR A 64 -0.15 3.65 -6.23
N TYR A 65 0.05 3.65 -4.90
CA TYR A 65 0.50 2.47 -4.17
C TYR A 65 -0.51 1.32 -4.26
N GLN A 66 -1.78 1.61 -4.10
CA GLN A 66 -2.84 0.59 -4.15
C GLN A 66 -3.03 -0.01 -5.53
N THR A 67 -2.92 0.79 -6.58
CA THR A 67 -3.19 0.32 -7.95
C THR A 67 -1.95 -0.22 -8.66
N ASN A 68 -0.84 0.49 -8.58
CA ASN A 68 0.35 0.17 -9.39
C ASN A 68 1.40 -0.61 -8.59
N LEU A 69 1.81 -0.09 -7.43
CA LEU A 69 2.89 -0.72 -6.66
C LEU A 69 2.45 -2.03 -6.00
N ALA A 70 1.20 -2.14 -5.60
CA ALA A 70 0.68 -3.38 -5.02
C ALA A 70 0.80 -4.55 -6.02
N ASN A 71 0.46 -4.31 -7.27
CA ASN A 71 0.57 -5.34 -8.31
C ASN A 71 2.02 -5.75 -8.55
N VAL A 72 2.94 -4.78 -8.60
CA VAL A 72 4.38 -5.06 -8.76
C VAL A 72 4.92 -5.82 -7.55
N ALA A 73 4.54 -5.42 -6.34
CA ALA A 73 4.96 -6.10 -5.11
C ALA A 73 4.49 -7.56 -5.07
N VAL A 74 3.23 -7.81 -5.41
CA VAL A 74 2.67 -9.17 -5.47
C VAL A 74 3.42 -10.01 -6.51
N SER A 75 3.66 -9.46 -7.69
CA SER A 75 4.42 -10.15 -8.75
C SER A 75 5.84 -10.49 -8.27
N THR A 76 6.53 -9.56 -7.63
CA THR A 76 7.87 -9.79 -7.09
C THR A 76 7.89 -10.88 -6.02
N LEU A 77 6.93 -10.85 -5.09
CA LEU A 77 6.78 -11.88 -4.07
C LEU A 77 6.56 -13.27 -4.69
N GLN A 78 5.71 -13.36 -5.71
CA GLN A 78 5.48 -14.60 -6.44
C GLN A 78 6.75 -15.12 -7.10
N GLN A 79 7.50 -14.25 -7.77
CA GLN A 79 8.76 -14.62 -8.42
C GLN A 79 9.77 -15.17 -7.41
N VAL A 80 9.96 -14.51 -6.27
CA VAL A 80 10.89 -14.95 -5.22
C VAL A 80 10.45 -16.29 -4.62
N MET A 81 9.16 -16.46 -4.36
CA MET A 81 8.63 -17.71 -3.80
C MET A 81 8.80 -18.90 -4.75
N GLN A 82 8.68 -18.67 -6.06
CA GLN A 82 8.77 -19.72 -7.09
C GLN A 82 10.20 -19.96 -7.56
N ASP A 83 11.11 -19.04 -7.33
CA ASP A 83 12.51 -19.17 -7.74
C ASP A 83 13.26 -20.16 -6.83
N GLN A 84 13.53 -21.34 -7.37
CA GLN A 84 14.26 -22.40 -6.64
C GLN A 84 15.73 -22.03 -6.37
N ASN A 85 16.28 -21.06 -7.11
CA ASN A 85 17.65 -20.57 -6.91
C ASN A 85 17.73 -19.45 -5.88
N ALA A 86 16.59 -18.89 -5.45
CA ALA A 86 16.59 -17.90 -4.40
C ALA A 86 16.96 -18.52 -3.06
N PRO A 87 17.67 -17.79 -2.18
CA PRO A 87 18.00 -18.31 -0.85
C PRO A 87 16.74 -18.73 -0.09
N PRO A 88 16.77 -19.87 0.64
CA PRO A 88 15.56 -20.33 1.37
C PRO A 88 15.01 -19.28 2.34
N ALA A 89 15.86 -18.50 3.00
CA ALA A 89 15.44 -17.42 3.90
C ALA A 89 14.64 -16.34 3.17
N ALA A 90 15.05 -15.98 1.94
CA ALA A 90 14.34 -15.01 1.12
C ALA A 90 12.97 -15.55 0.69
N ARG A 91 12.88 -16.81 0.31
CA ARG A 91 11.61 -17.45 -0.06
C ARG A 91 10.63 -17.52 1.11
N VAL A 92 11.13 -17.90 2.29
CA VAL A 92 10.32 -17.93 3.52
C VAL A 92 9.84 -16.52 3.91
N SER A 93 10.73 -15.53 3.83
CA SER A 93 10.38 -14.12 4.09
C SER A 93 9.31 -13.62 3.14
N ALA A 94 9.43 -13.89 1.85
CA ALA A 94 8.43 -13.52 0.84
C ALA A 94 7.09 -14.21 1.10
N ALA A 95 7.08 -15.50 1.44
CA ALA A 95 5.88 -16.25 1.77
C ALA A 95 5.18 -15.67 3.01
N ARG A 96 5.95 -15.32 4.04
CA ARG A 96 5.42 -14.69 5.26
C ARG A 96 4.79 -13.34 4.96
N THR A 97 5.44 -12.52 4.14
CA THR A 97 4.91 -11.22 3.71
C THR A 97 3.60 -11.40 2.92
N ALA A 98 3.55 -12.36 2.01
CA ALA A 98 2.33 -12.66 1.24
C ALA A 98 1.17 -13.08 2.15
N LEU A 99 1.42 -13.93 3.14
CA LEU A 99 0.41 -14.35 4.11
C LEU A 99 -0.06 -13.17 4.99
N ALA A 100 0.85 -12.30 5.39
CA ALA A 100 0.51 -11.08 6.13
C ALA A 100 -0.40 -10.15 5.33
N LEU A 101 -0.13 -9.99 4.02
CA LEU A 101 -0.99 -9.20 3.11
C LEU A 101 -2.36 -9.83 2.93
N ALA A 102 -2.45 -11.17 2.95
CA ALA A 102 -3.71 -11.89 2.88
C ALA A 102 -4.51 -11.84 4.19
N GLY A 103 -3.91 -11.35 5.29
CA GLY A 103 -4.55 -11.27 6.59
C GLY A 103 -4.44 -12.55 7.42
N ASP A 104 -3.60 -13.51 7.01
CA ASP A 104 -3.46 -14.79 7.71
C ASP A 104 -2.42 -14.75 8.85
N LEU A 105 -1.64 -13.68 8.95
CA LEU A 105 -0.61 -13.50 9.98
C LEU A 105 -0.74 -12.13 10.64
N GLY A 106 -0.45 -12.10 11.95
CA GLY A 106 -0.36 -10.87 12.72
C GLY A 106 -1.68 -10.35 13.29
N PRO A 107 -1.64 -9.21 13.98
CA PRO A 107 -2.79 -8.67 14.72
C PRO A 107 -3.95 -8.22 13.83
N ASN A 108 -3.70 -8.01 12.54
CA ASN A 108 -4.72 -7.61 11.58
C ASN A 108 -5.27 -8.81 10.77
N SER A 109 -4.94 -10.04 11.15
CA SER A 109 -5.50 -11.20 10.48
C SER A 109 -7.00 -11.28 10.74
N VAL A 110 -7.77 -11.55 9.69
CA VAL A 110 -9.23 -11.65 9.77
C VAL A 110 -9.66 -12.73 10.78
N ASN A 111 -8.80 -13.72 10.99
CA ASN A 111 -9.02 -14.81 11.92
C ASN A 111 -8.54 -14.50 13.36
N GLY A 112 -7.87 -13.37 13.57
CA GLY A 112 -7.32 -12.97 14.86
C GLY A 112 -8.17 -12.01 15.67
N SER A 113 -9.30 -11.55 15.15
CA SER A 113 -10.08 -10.50 15.79
C SER A 113 -10.96 -10.97 16.96
N GLU A 114 -11.09 -12.26 17.18
CA GLU A 114 -11.97 -12.76 18.24
C GLU A 114 -11.34 -13.74 19.24
N GLY A 115 -10.03 -13.87 19.32
CA GLY A 115 -9.53 -14.83 20.29
C GLY A 115 -8.04 -15.05 20.40
N GLY A 116 -7.24 -14.09 19.98
CA GLY A 116 -5.79 -14.26 20.04
C GLY A 116 -5.24 -15.25 19.01
N SER A 117 -3.94 -15.21 18.82
CA SER A 117 -3.23 -16.18 17.98
C SER A 117 -3.47 -17.60 18.51
N LEU A 118 -3.64 -18.57 17.62
CA LEU A 118 -3.70 -19.99 18.00
C LEU A 118 -2.54 -20.42 18.90
N CYS A 119 -1.41 -19.72 18.81
CA CYS A 119 -0.24 -19.97 19.66
C CYS A 119 -0.42 -19.49 21.11
N GLU A 120 -1.39 -18.61 21.36
CA GLU A 120 -1.68 -18.07 22.72
C GLU A 120 -2.86 -18.77 23.37
N MET A 121 -3.52 -19.68 22.65
CA MET A 121 -4.67 -20.39 23.18
C MET A 121 -4.24 -21.53 24.10
N THR A 122 -4.95 -21.69 25.20
CA THR A 122 -4.76 -22.82 26.09
C THR A 122 -5.27 -24.11 25.43
N PRO A 123 -4.76 -25.27 25.84
CA PRO A 123 -5.24 -26.56 25.31
C PRO A 123 -6.76 -26.73 25.43
N GLY A 124 -7.39 -26.20 26.48
CA GLY A 124 -8.84 -26.23 26.66
C GLY A 124 -9.60 -25.40 25.64
N GLU A 125 -9.09 -24.25 25.27
CA GLU A 125 -9.67 -23.38 24.24
C GLU A 125 -9.55 -23.99 22.85
N LEU A 126 -8.40 -24.62 22.55
CA LEU A 126 -8.19 -25.35 21.31
C LEU A 126 -9.16 -26.52 21.18
N SER A 127 -9.38 -27.27 22.26
CA SER A 127 -10.34 -28.38 22.29
C SER A 127 -11.76 -27.91 22.00
N ARG A 128 -12.18 -26.78 22.54
CA ARG A 128 -13.49 -26.19 22.28
C ARG A 128 -13.68 -25.79 20.83
N LEU A 129 -12.64 -25.22 20.19
CA LEU A 129 -12.69 -24.87 18.78
C LEU A 129 -12.81 -26.09 17.89
N ILE A 130 -12.08 -27.16 18.21
CA ILE A 130 -12.17 -28.45 17.49
C ILE A 130 -13.57 -29.05 17.62
N ASP A 131 -14.13 -29.06 18.81
CA ASP A 131 -15.49 -29.58 19.07
C ASP A 131 -16.55 -28.75 18.32
N LEU A 132 -16.44 -27.41 18.29
CA LEU A 132 -17.32 -26.55 17.52
C LEU A 132 -17.24 -26.81 16.03
N SER A 133 -16.05 -27.06 15.48
CA SER A 133 -15.87 -27.32 14.06
C SER A 133 -16.44 -28.71 13.68
N LEU A 134 -16.45 -29.67 14.58
CA LEU A 134 -17.05 -31.00 14.36
C LEU A 134 -18.59 -30.97 14.38
N ILE A 135 -19.20 -30.02 15.10
CA ILE A 135 -20.67 -29.88 15.19
C ILE A 135 -21.25 -29.24 13.91
N HIS A 136 -20.45 -28.54 13.12
CA HIS A 136 -20.88 -27.84 11.90
C HIS A 136 -20.57 -28.58 10.60
N ILE A 137 -20.19 -29.82 10.68
CA ILE A 137 -20.01 -30.69 9.49
C ILE A 137 -21.33 -31.31 9.08
#